data_bc62ff44c7375b42983f7cde19f32e5e
#
_entry.id   bc62ff44c7375b42983f7cde19f32e5e
#
_cell.length_a   1.000
_cell.length_b   1.000
_cell.length_c   1.000
_cell.angle_alpha   90.00
_cell.angle_beta   90.00
_cell.angle_gamma   90.00
#
_symmetry.space_group_name_H-M   'P 1'
#
loop_
_entity.id
_entity.type
_entity.pdbx_description
1 polymer ?
#
loop_
_entity_poly.entity_id
_entity_poly.type
_entity_poly.pdbx_seq_one_letter_code
_entity_poly.pdbx_strand_id
1 'polypeptide(L)'
;MTPGFSGLKEQFLGDFAARFQQSGFTVLVYDPRGWGESGGTPRNEVDPQKQIQDYYDAFDFVSGLPDVDPGKVVYWGSSMSGGVVLQAAAFDPRISGVIVQAPFVSADAQVGPVASAMADTLFKERAAVRGGSSRQMLPVFPETIEEARSGTSHAILNQPEAFIFIDECNRQGKRLERYVTATTLLNVMTFEPRSFMRKISPKPILMVVAENDRTTSIESQLEAYQFAHEPKKLKIVKDAGHFEIYFGEKFEENIKAQLEFLDDLFI
;
A
#
# COMPACT_ATOMS: atom_id res chain seq x y z
N MET A 1 -4.78 4.08 8.61
CA MET A 1 -4.77 3.01 7.58
C MET A 1 -5.12 3.59 6.22
N THR A 2 -4.40 3.20 5.18
CA THR A 2 -4.71 3.59 3.79
C THR A 2 -4.63 2.40 2.83
N PRO A 3 -5.36 2.45 1.69
CA PRO A 3 -5.33 1.39 0.69
C PRO A 3 -4.01 1.39 -0.11
N GLY A 4 -3.81 0.32 -0.89
CA GLY A 4 -2.68 0.17 -1.80
C GLY A 4 -2.80 1.03 -3.07
N PHE A 5 -2.06 0.64 -4.11
CA PHE A 5 -2.00 1.35 -5.40
C PHE A 5 -3.41 1.50 -6.01
N SER A 6 -3.81 2.72 -6.34
CA SER A 6 -5.15 3.08 -6.85
C SER A 6 -6.35 2.65 -5.99
N GLY A 7 -6.11 2.07 -4.82
CA GLY A 7 -7.14 1.62 -3.92
C GLY A 7 -7.95 2.76 -3.27
N LEU A 8 -9.14 2.42 -2.80
CA LEU A 8 -10.03 3.31 -2.06
C LEU A 8 -10.31 2.72 -0.66
N LYS A 9 -10.51 3.60 0.33
CA LYS A 9 -10.76 3.20 1.73
C LYS A 9 -11.96 2.25 1.90
N GLU A 10 -12.92 2.32 0.98
CA GLU A 10 -14.11 1.46 0.97
C GLU A 10 -13.84 0.02 0.50
N GLN A 11 -12.64 -0.25 -0.05
CA GLN A 11 -12.25 -1.55 -0.56
C GLN A 11 -11.55 -2.36 0.55
N PHE A 12 -12.28 -3.28 1.19
CA PHE A 12 -11.80 -4.25 2.20
C PHE A 12 -11.16 -3.67 3.48
N LEU A 13 -10.71 -2.40 3.52
CA LEU A 13 -10.11 -1.83 4.73
C LEU A 13 -11.11 -1.74 5.89
N GLY A 14 -12.41 -1.62 5.59
CA GLY A 14 -13.47 -1.67 6.59
C GLY A 14 -13.50 -2.97 7.37
N ASP A 15 -13.17 -4.11 6.74
CA ASP A 15 -13.14 -5.42 7.38
C ASP A 15 -12.00 -5.50 8.40
N PHE A 16 -10.80 -5.04 8.04
CA PHE A 16 -9.68 -4.90 8.98
C PHE A 16 -10.01 -3.93 10.12
N ALA A 17 -10.57 -2.76 9.80
CA ALA A 17 -10.94 -1.75 10.79
C ALA A 17 -11.96 -2.30 11.79
N ALA A 18 -12.97 -3.05 11.34
CA ALA A 18 -13.97 -3.67 12.19
C ALA A 18 -13.35 -4.69 13.16
N ARG A 19 -12.39 -5.50 12.71
CA ARG A 19 -11.70 -6.49 13.56
C ARG A 19 -10.81 -5.80 14.60
N PHE A 20 -10.07 -4.76 14.23
CA PHE A 20 -9.30 -3.96 15.18
C PHE A 20 -10.21 -3.25 16.20
N GLN A 21 -11.33 -2.68 15.75
CA GLN A 21 -12.30 -2.02 16.63
C GLN A 21 -12.93 -3.00 17.62
N GLN A 22 -13.28 -4.22 17.19
CA GLN A 22 -13.79 -5.28 18.08
C GLN A 22 -12.77 -5.69 19.14
N SER A 23 -11.48 -5.50 18.87
CA SER A 23 -10.38 -5.74 19.83
C SER A 23 -10.00 -4.49 20.65
N GLY A 24 -10.83 -3.44 20.60
CA GLY A 24 -10.67 -2.26 21.46
C GLY A 24 -9.81 -1.13 20.86
N PHE A 25 -9.44 -1.19 19.58
CA PHE A 25 -8.65 -0.15 18.93
C PHE A 25 -9.52 0.87 18.22
N THR A 26 -9.20 2.15 18.35
CA THR A 26 -9.71 3.20 17.47
C THR A 26 -9.00 3.13 16.13
N VAL A 27 -9.73 3.18 15.02
CA VAL A 27 -9.15 3.05 13.68
C VAL A 27 -9.50 4.24 12.80
N LEU A 28 -8.49 4.93 12.27
CA LEU A 28 -8.66 5.92 11.21
C LEU A 28 -8.38 5.27 9.86
N VAL A 29 -9.37 5.26 8.97
CA VAL A 29 -9.24 4.83 7.57
C VAL A 29 -9.55 6.01 6.67
N TYR A 30 -8.64 6.31 5.73
CA TYR A 30 -8.81 7.45 4.84
C TYR A 30 -8.30 7.15 3.42
N ASP A 31 -8.84 7.88 2.44
CA ASP A 31 -8.27 7.93 1.09
C ASP A 31 -7.06 8.86 1.08
N PRO A 32 -5.94 8.50 0.47
CA PRO A 32 -4.85 9.45 0.28
C PRO A 32 -5.29 10.69 -0.50
N ARG A 33 -4.57 11.80 -0.35
CA ARG A 33 -4.87 13.04 -1.10
C ARG A 33 -4.95 12.79 -2.61
N GLY A 34 -5.93 13.37 -3.28
CA GLY A 34 -6.20 13.17 -4.69
C GLY A 34 -7.00 11.91 -5.03
N TRP A 35 -7.40 11.11 -4.04
CA TRP A 35 -8.14 9.86 -4.21
C TRP A 35 -9.51 9.88 -3.53
N GLY A 36 -10.40 9.04 -4.00
CA GLY A 36 -11.70 8.79 -3.40
C GLY A 36 -12.44 10.06 -3.02
N GLU A 37 -12.84 10.16 -1.75
CA GLU A 37 -13.53 11.32 -1.17
C GLU A 37 -12.56 12.38 -0.64
N SER A 38 -11.26 12.09 -0.54
CA SER A 38 -10.28 13.09 -0.11
C SER A 38 -10.06 14.15 -1.17
N GLY A 39 -9.82 15.38 -0.72
CA GLY A 39 -9.47 16.51 -1.56
C GLY A 39 -8.10 16.35 -2.21
N GLY A 40 -7.69 17.38 -2.96
CA GLY A 40 -6.37 17.44 -3.58
C GLY A 40 -6.40 17.23 -5.09
N THR A 41 -5.38 17.80 -5.72
CA THR A 41 -5.12 17.73 -7.17
C THR A 41 -3.64 17.46 -7.42
N PRO A 42 -3.30 16.75 -8.51
CA PRO A 42 -4.19 16.11 -9.47
C PRO A 42 -4.97 14.94 -8.87
N ARG A 43 -6.10 14.58 -9.49
CA ARG A 43 -6.84 13.37 -9.13
C ARG A 43 -6.17 12.14 -9.73
N ASN A 44 -6.29 11.00 -9.04
CA ASN A 44 -5.81 9.71 -9.48
C ASN A 44 -4.29 9.68 -9.79
N GLU A 45 -3.50 10.37 -8.98
CA GLU A 45 -2.05 10.34 -9.03
C GLU A 45 -1.50 9.69 -7.77
N VAL A 46 -0.73 8.61 -7.91
CA VAL A 46 0.03 8.04 -6.79
C VAL A 46 1.32 8.84 -6.65
N ASP A 47 1.48 9.46 -5.49
CA ASP A 47 2.68 10.21 -5.11
C ASP A 47 3.08 9.76 -3.68
N PRO A 48 4.00 8.78 -3.57
CA PRO A 48 4.39 8.23 -2.28
C PRO A 48 4.92 9.30 -1.30
N GLN A 49 5.60 10.35 -1.79
CA GLN A 49 6.14 11.39 -0.93
C GLN A 49 5.03 12.25 -0.31
N LYS A 50 3.96 12.53 -1.06
CA LYS A 50 2.78 13.21 -0.51
C LYS A 50 1.99 12.30 0.41
N GLN A 51 1.88 11.01 0.09
CA GLN A 51 1.19 10.04 0.95
C GLN A 51 1.92 9.82 2.29
N ILE A 52 3.24 9.96 2.34
CA ILE A 52 4.00 9.99 3.59
C ILE A 52 3.55 11.18 4.46
N GLN A 53 3.38 12.36 3.88
CA GLN A 53 2.86 13.52 4.62
C GLN A 53 1.43 13.28 5.12
N ASP A 54 0.60 12.58 4.33
CA ASP A 54 -0.75 12.22 4.77
C ASP A 54 -0.75 11.37 6.05
N TYR A 55 0.25 10.48 6.23
CA TYR A 55 0.40 9.73 7.48
C TYR A 55 0.77 10.62 8.68
N TYR A 56 1.61 11.63 8.48
CA TYR A 56 1.96 12.59 9.54
C TYR A 56 0.74 13.45 9.89
N ASP A 57 0.02 13.96 8.90
CA ASP A 57 -1.21 14.73 9.10
C ASP A 57 -2.29 13.87 9.80
N ALA A 58 -2.41 12.60 9.44
CA ALA A 58 -3.32 11.65 10.07
C ALA A 58 -2.95 11.38 11.54
N PHE A 59 -1.67 11.29 11.87
CA PHE A 59 -1.19 11.19 13.24
C PHE A 59 -1.60 12.43 14.04
N ASP A 60 -1.32 13.61 13.50
CA ASP A 60 -1.66 14.89 14.16
C ASP A 60 -3.17 14.98 14.43
N PHE A 61 -3.99 14.53 13.47
CA PHE A 61 -5.44 14.49 13.64
C PHE A 61 -5.87 13.53 14.75
N VAL A 62 -5.44 12.28 14.72
CA VAL A 62 -5.90 11.27 15.70
C VAL A 62 -5.39 11.55 17.10
N SER A 63 -4.19 12.12 17.23
CA SER A 63 -3.60 12.49 18.53
C SER A 63 -4.38 13.56 19.26
N GLY A 64 -5.20 14.34 18.54
CA GLY A 64 -6.08 15.36 19.12
C GLY A 64 -7.44 14.82 19.56
N LEU A 65 -7.76 13.56 19.30
CA LEU A 65 -9.05 12.99 19.67
C LEU A 65 -9.07 12.60 21.16
N PRO A 66 -10.20 12.84 21.89
CA PRO A 66 -10.25 12.65 23.33
C PRO A 66 -10.07 11.21 23.81
N ASP A 67 -10.44 10.23 22.96
CA ASP A 67 -10.39 8.80 23.29
C ASP A 67 -9.18 8.07 22.69
N VAL A 68 -8.18 8.81 22.25
CA VAL A 68 -6.94 8.27 21.66
C VAL A 68 -5.75 8.57 22.56
N ASP A 69 -5.00 7.52 22.91
CA ASP A 69 -3.68 7.66 23.54
C ASP A 69 -2.63 7.92 22.44
N PRO A 70 -2.07 9.12 22.33
CA PRO A 70 -1.09 9.43 21.30
C PRO A 70 0.22 8.62 21.45
N GLY A 71 0.49 8.05 22.61
CA GLY A 71 1.59 7.15 22.86
C GLY A 71 1.36 5.71 22.36
N LYS A 72 0.18 5.41 21.83
CA LYS A 72 -0.23 4.05 21.37
C LYS A 72 -0.71 4.03 19.92
N VAL A 73 -0.13 4.82 19.06
CA VAL A 73 -0.50 4.89 17.62
C VAL A 73 0.36 3.94 16.81
N VAL A 74 -0.27 3.15 15.95
CA VAL A 74 0.38 2.22 15.01
C VAL A 74 0.06 2.65 13.58
N TYR A 75 1.10 2.73 12.73
CA TYR A 75 0.89 2.90 11.30
C TYR A 75 0.62 1.56 10.63
N TRP A 76 -0.41 1.52 9.80
CA TRP A 76 -0.80 0.36 9.03
C TRP A 76 -0.89 0.68 7.54
N GLY A 77 -0.32 -0.17 6.69
CA GLY A 77 -0.39 -0.01 5.26
C GLY A 77 -0.31 -1.34 4.50
N SER A 78 -0.92 -1.36 3.32
CA SER A 78 -0.95 -2.54 2.46
C SER A 78 -0.43 -2.22 1.07
N SER A 79 0.33 -3.14 0.46
CA SER A 79 0.84 -2.97 -0.90
C SER A 79 1.65 -1.66 -1.04
N MET A 80 1.27 -0.78 -1.96
CA MET A 80 1.91 0.54 -2.12
C MET A 80 1.90 1.34 -0.82
N SER A 81 0.78 1.38 -0.08
CA SER A 81 0.74 2.10 1.18
C SER A 81 1.56 1.41 2.27
N GLY A 82 1.81 0.11 2.16
CA GLY A 82 2.80 -0.59 3.01
C GLY A 82 4.19 0.02 2.85
N GLY A 83 4.63 0.28 1.62
CA GLY A 83 5.89 0.99 1.34
C GLY A 83 5.89 2.41 1.88
N VAL A 84 4.78 3.15 1.71
CA VAL A 84 4.63 4.50 2.27
C VAL A 84 4.79 4.48 3.79
N VAL A 85 4.16 3.52 4.47
CA VAL A 85 4.27 3.33 5.92
C VAL A 85 5.71 3.02 6.34
N LEU A 86 6.42 2.16 5.61
CA LEU A 86 7.82 1.84 5.93
C LEU A 86 8.69 3.11 5.96
N GLN A 87 8.53 3.99 4.98
CA GLN A 87 9.28 5.23 4.93
C GLN A 87 8.77 6.25 5.96
N ALA A 88 7.45 6.42 6.12
CA ALA A 88 6.89 7.33 7.12
C ALA A 88 7.33 6.96 8.54
N ALA A 89 7.22 5.68 8.89
CA ALA A 89 7.59 5.15 10.20
C ALA A 89 9.07 5.29 10.52
N ALA A 90 9.94 5.25 9.51
CA ALA A 90 11.37 5.41 9.71
C ALA A 90 11.76 6.79 10.29
N PHE A 91 10.95 7.80 10.04
CA PHE A 91 11.23 9.19 10.44
C PHE A 91 10.25 9.73 11.48
N ASP A 92 9.14 9.05 11.78
CA ASP A 92 8.18 9.48 12.79
C ASP A 92 8.48 8.79 14.14
N PRO A 93 9.06 9.50 15.11
CA PRO A 93 9.38 8.93 16.43
C PRO A 93 8.15 8.78 17.34
N ARG A 94 6.99 9.31 16.96
CA ARG A 94 5.79 9.40 17.79
C ARG A 94 4.97 8.11 17.83
N ILE A 95 5.14 7.26 16.81
CA ILE A 95 4.37 6.01 16.69
C ILE A 95 5.00 4.88 17.52
N SER A 96 4.16 3.96 17.99
CA SER A 96 4.55 2.83 18.84
C SER A 96 4.86 1.56 18.06
N GLY A 97 4.39 1.44 16.82
CA GLY A 97 4.60 0.23 16.03
C GLY A 97 4.17 0.39 14.58
N VAL A 98 4.46 -0.65 13.81
CA VAL A 98 4.23 -0.69 12.35
C VAL A 98 3.63 -2.03 11.95
N ILE A 99 2.56 -2.00 11.17
CA ILE A 99 2.02 -3.18 10.49
C ILE A 99 2.01 -2.90 8.98
N VAL A 100 2.64 -3.77 8.22
CA VAL A 100 2.57 -3.73 6.76
C VAL A 100 2.20 -5.11 6.22
N GLN A 101 1.32 -5.14 5.22
CA GLN A 101 0.98 -6.38 4.53
C GLN A 101 1.27 -6.29 3.03
N ALA A 102 1.85 -7.35 2.46
CA ALA A 102 2.26 -7.43 1.07
C ALA A 102 2.88 -6.10 0.56
N PRO A 103 3.86 -5.48 1.29
CA PRO A 103 4.29 -4.13 1.02
C PRO A 103 5.05 -4.02 -0.30
N PHE A 104 4.83 -2.92 -1.02
CA PHE A 104 5.75 -2.46 -2.06
C PHE A 104 7.05 -2.01 -1.39
N VAL A 105 8.17 -2.62 -1.74
CA VAL A 105 9.44 -2.39 -1.03
C VAL A 105 10.55 -1.79 -1.90
N SER A 106 10.45 -1.92 -3.23
CA SER A 106 11.50 -1.47 -4.13
C SER A 106 10.97 -1.21 -5.54
N ALA A 107 11.13 0.00 -6.03
CA ALA A 107 10.87 0.33 -7.43
C ALA A 107 11.89 -0.32 -8.35
N ASP A 108 13.16 -0.38 -7.96
CA ASP A 108 14.21 -1.01 -8.73
C ASP A 108 13.89 -2.49 -9.03
N ALA A 109 13.46 -3.24 -8.02
CA ALA A 109 13.10 -4.64 -8.18
C ALA A 109 11.84 -4.87 -9.04
N GLN A 110 10.84 -3.97 -8.94
CA GLN A 110 9.53 -4.18 -9.56
C GLN A 110 9.36 -3.51 -10.92
N VAL A 111 9.92 -2.32 -11.10
CA VAL A 111 9.69 -1.50 -12.31
C VAL A 111 10.99 -1.04 -12.96
N GLY A 112 12.15 -1.34 -12.38
CA GLY A 112 13.45 -0.82 -12.82
C GLY A 112 13.73 -0.97 -14.31
N PRO A 113 13.61 -2.17 -14.92
CA PRO A 113 13.85 -2.34 -16.35
C PRO A 113 12.86 -1.57 -17.23
N VAL A 114 11.59 -1.53 -16.85
CA VAL A 114 10.53 -0.83 -17.58
C VAL A 114 10.63 0.68 -17.36
N ALA A 115 10.92 1.09 -16.12
CA ALA A 115 11.06 2.51 -15.78
C ALA A 115 12.16 3.19 -16.59
N SER A 116 13.33 2.56 -16.73
CA SER A 116 14.44 3.10 -17.52
C SER A 116 14.06 3.25 -19.00
N ALA A 117 13.34 2.28 -19.57
CA ALA A 117 12.89 2.33 -20.96
C ALA A 117 11.83 3.41 -21.21
N MET A 118 11.00 3.71 -20.20
CA MET A 118 9.91 4.68 -20.29
C MET A 118 10.32 6.11 -19.86
N ALA A 119 11.45 6.28 -19.19
CA ALA A 119 11.84 7.54 -18.55
C ALA A 119 11.73 8.75 -19.50
N ASP A 120 12.26 8.65 -20.70
CA ASP A 120 12.21 9.73 -21.71
C ASP A 120 10.76 10.17 -22.03
N THR A 121 9.86 9.18 -22.21
CA THR A 121 8.44 9.43 -22.51
C THR A 121 7.74 10.10 -21.34
N LEU A 122 8.01 9.61 -20.11
CA LEU A 122 7.42 10.16 -18.90
C LEU A 122 7.90 11.59 -18.61
N PHE A 123 9.19 11.89 -18.84
CA PHE A 123 9.69 13.25 -18.69
C PHE A 123 9.15 14.21 -19.77
N LYS A 124 8.92 13.75 -21.01
CA LYS A 124 8.25 14.54 -22.05
C LYS A 124 6.80 14.84 -21.69
N GLU A 125 6.07 13.84 -21.20
CA GLU A 125 4.70 14.02 -20.71
C GLU A 125 4.66 15.04 -19.56
N ARG A 126 5.54 14.87 -18.56
CA ARG A 126 5.66 15.82 -17.44
C ARG A 126 5.92 17.25 -17.90
N ALA A 127 6.77 17.44 -18.91
CA ALA A 127 7.04 18.76 -19.48
C ALA A 127 5.81 19.33 -20.19
N ALA A 128 5.08 18.50 -20.96
CA ALA A 128 3.86 18.89 -21.65
C ALA A 128 2.76 19.33 -20.66
N VAL A 129 2.57 18.57 -19.58
CA VAL A 129 1.61 18.92 -18.50
C VAL A 129 1.96 20.26 -17.85
N ARG A 130 3.25 20.54 -17.59
CA ARG A 130 3.70 21.84 -17.09
C ARG A 130 3.45 22.97 -18.08
N GLY A 131 3.48 22.67 -19.37
CA GLY A 131 3.13 23.58 -20.46
C GLY A 131 1.62 23.75 -20.67
N GLY A 132 0.77 23.14 -19.85
CA GLY A 132 -0.68 23.27 -19.90
C GLY A 132 -1.43 22.15 -20.64
N SER A 133 -0.74 21.11 -21.10
CA SER A 133 -1.40 19.94 -21.69
C SER A 133 -2.17 19.12 -20.64
N SER A 134 -3.21 18.41 -21.08
CA SER A 134 -3.91 17.43 -20.23
C SER A 134 -2.98 16.28 -19.85
N ARG A 135 -3.21 15.70 -18.66
CA ARG A 135 -2.45 14.54 -18.20
C ARG A 135 -2.83 13.29 -18.98
N GLN A 136 -1.84 12.52 -19.39
CA GLN A 136 -2.07 11.18 -19.90
C GLN A 136 -2.52 10.27 -18.75
N MET A 137 -3.54 9.46 -19.00
CA MET A 137 -4.05 8.46 -18.06
C MET A 137 -3.62 7.08 -18.52
N LEU A 138 -3.14 6.25 -17.57
CA LEU A 138 -2.70 4.88 -17.80
C LEU A 138 -3.65 3.91 -17.12
N PRO A 139 -4.00 2.77 -17.75
CA PRO A 139 -4.84 1.76 -17.12
C PRO A 139 -4.14 1.11 -15.93
N VAL A 140 -4.87 0.93 -14.85
CA VAL A 140 -4.39 0.22 -13.65
C VAL A 140 -4.53 -1.29 -13.83
N PHE A 141 -5.67 -1.74 -14.34
CA PHE A 141 -6.01 -3.15 -14.48
C PHE A 141 -6.23 -3.53 -15.93
N PRO A 142 -5.94 -4.80 -16.32
CA PRO A 142 -6.31 -5.33 -17.63
C PRO A 142 -7.83 -5.23 -17.85
N GLU A 143 -8.26 -5.12 -19.09
CA GLU A 143 -9.68 -5.13 -19.42
C GLU A 143 -10.26 -6.53 -19.32
N THR A 144 -9.49 -7.55 -19.72
CA THR A 144 -9.88 -8.95 -19.67
C THR A 144 -8.81 -9.84 -19.02
N ILE A 145 -9.27 -10.98 -18.47
CA ILE A 145 -8.35 -11.97 -17.90
C ILE A 145 -7.47 -12.61 -18.99
N GLU A 146 -7.94 -12.69 -20.22
CA GLU A 146 -7.22 -13.19 -21.37
C GLU A 146 -6.01 -12.30 -21.68
N GLU A 147 -6.18 -10.96 -21.63
CA GLU A 147 -5.05 -10.01 -21.77
C GLU A 147 -4.01 -10.19 -20.69
N ALA A 148 -4.44 -10.39 -19.43
CA ALA A 148 -3.52 -10.63 -18.33
C ALA A 148 -2.75 -11.96 -18.51
N ARG A 149 -3.46 -13.03 -18.91
CA ARG A 149 -2.84 -14.36 -19.12
C ARG A 149 -1.90 -14.42 -20.31
N SER A 150 -2.21 -13.71 -21.37
CA SER A 150 -1.38 -13.64 -22.58
C SER A 150 -0.20 -12.66 -22.45
N GLY A 151 -0.18 -11.83 -21.40
CA GLY A 151 0.83 -10.78 -21.22
C GLY A 151 0.74 -9.65 -22.26
N THR A 152 -0.43 -9.48 -22.89
CA THR A 152 -0.66 -8.41 -23.88
C THR A 152 -1.20 -7.13 -23.25
N SER A 153 -1.55 -7.17 -21.97
CA SER A 153 -2.03 -6.00 -21.25
C SER A 153 -0.95 -4.96 -21.02
N HIS A 154 -1.29 -3.69 -21.26
CA HIS A 154 -0.45 -2.54 -20.91
C HIS A 154 -0.81 -1.92 -19.55
N ALA A 155 -1.65 -2.59 -18.76
CA ALA A 155 -2.02 -2.13 -17.43
C ALA A 155 -0.84 -2.24 -16.45
N ILE A 156 -0.85 -1.39 -15.43
CA ILE A 156 0.24 -1.36 -14.42
C ILE A 156 0.21 -2.62 -13.55
N LEU A 157 -0.98 -3.01 -13.07
CA LEU A 157 -1.21 -4.27 -12.35
C LEU A 157 -1.72 -5.32 -13.33
N ASN A 158 -0.82 -5.82 -14.19
CA ASN A 158 -1.17 -6.67 -15.33
C ASN A 158 -1.16 -8.17 -15.04
N GLN A 159 -1.02 -8.57 -13.78
CA GLN A 159 -1.01 -9.98 -13.39
C GLN A 159 -2.43 -10.56 -13.35
N PRO A 160 -2.64 -11.85 -13.70
CA PRO A 160 -3.95 -12.49 -13.62
C PRO A 160 -4.58 -12.45 -12.23
N GLU A 161 -3.78 -12.43 -11.16
CA GLU A 161 -4.27 -12.35 -9.79
C GLU A 161 -5.03 -11.03 -9.49
N ALA A 162 -4.83 -9.97 -10.30
CA ALA A 162 -5.61 -8.74 -10.17
C ALA A 162 -7.12 -8.95 -10.37
N PHE A 163 -7.51 -9.98 -11.14
CA PHE A 163 -8.92 -10.32 -11.35
C PHE A 163 -9.59 -10.88 -10.10
N ILE A 164 -8.85 -11.51 -9.19
CA ILE A 164 -9.37 -11.93 -7.87
C ILE A 164 -9.89 -10.69 -7.13
N PHE A 165 -9.13 -9.60 -7.14
CA PHE A 165 -9.53 -8.34 -6.51
C PHE A 165 -10.69 -7.65 -7.25
N ILE A 166 -10.61 -7.58 -8.60
CA ILE A 166 -11.64 -6.97 -9.44
C ILE A 166 -12.98 -7.67 -9.24
N ASP A 167 -12.99 -9.01 -9.30
CA ASP A 167 -14.20 -9.82 -9.18
C ASP A 167 -14.80 -9.67 -7.79
N GLU A 168 -14.00 -9.65 -6.74
CA GLU A 168 -14.50 -9.47 -5.39
C GLU A 168 -15.03 -8.05 -5.15
N CYS A 169 -14.36 -7.01 -5.69
CA CYS A 169 -14.89 -5.65 -5.69
C CYS A 169 -16.24 -5.57 -6.41
N ASN A 170 -16.36 -6.17 -7.59
CA ASN A 170 -17.60 -6.18 -8.36
C ASN A 170 -18.72 -6.92 -7.61
N ARG A 171 -18.40 -8.07 -6.99
CA ARG A 171 -19.35 -8.86 -6.20
C ARG A 171 -19.91 -8.07 -5.01
N GLN A 172 -19.09 -7.23 -4.40
CA GLN A 172 -19.46 -6.38 -3.25
C GLN A 172 -19.97 -4.99 -3.65
N GLY A 173 -20.05 -4.66 -4.95
CA GLY A 173 -20.44 -3.33 -5.43
C GLY A 173 -19.45 -2.23 -5.06
N LYS A 174 -18.18 -2.56 -4.84
CA LYS A 174 -17.12 -1.61 -4.51
C LYS A 174 -16.64 -0.88 -5.77
N ARG A 175 -16.41 0.42 -5.67
CA ARG A 175 -15.86 1.23 -6.77
C ARG A 175 -14.39 0.87 -7.03
N LEU A 176 -14.01 0.84 -8.32
CA LEU A 176 -12.63 0.68 -8.77
C LEU A 176 -12.18 1.95 -9.52
N GLU A 177 -11.04 2.49 -9.14
CA GLU A 177 -10.34 3.51 -9.94
C GLU A 177 -9.46 2.79 -10.95
N ARG A 178 -9.88 2.87 -12.23
CA ARG A 178 -9.25 2.10 -13.31
C ARG A 178 -8.08 2.81 -13.99
N TYR A 179 -7.85 4.08 -13.66
CA TYR A 179 -6.81 4.88 -14.32
C TYR A 179 -6.03 5.71 -13.32
N VAL A 180 -4.73 5.87 -13.61
CA VAL A 180 -3.82 6.78 -12.91
C VAL A 180 -3.15 7.71 -13.90
N THR A 181 -2.64 8.87 -13.43
CA THR A 181 -1.84 9.74 -14.28
C THR A 181 -0.51 9.09 -14.65
N ALA A 182 0.04 9.37 -15.83
CA ALA A 182 1.36 8.88 -16.24
C ALA A 182 2.47 9.37 -15.29
N THR A 183 2.31 10.53 -14.66
CA THR A 183 3.22 11.06 -13.63
C THR A 183 3.37 10.10 -12.44
N THR A 184 2.35 9.28 -12.16
CA THR A 184 2.42 8.21 -11.15
C THR A 184 3.65 7.32 -11.33
N LEU A 185 3.97 6.94 -12.58
CA LEU A 185 5.14 6.08 -12.83
C LEU A 185 6.46 6.80 -12.49
N LEU A 186 6.58 8.10 -12.79
CA LEU A 186 7.74 8.89 -12.36
C LEU A 186 7.90 8.95 -10.84
N ASN A 187 6.77 9.10 -10.13
CA ASN A 187 6.79 9.18 -8.67
C ASN A 187 7.16 7.83 -8.04
N VAL A 188 6.66 6.73 -8.61
CA VAL A 188 6.89 5.38 -8.09
C VAL A 188 8.28 4.87 -8.44
N MET A 189 8.82 5.17 -9.64
CA MET A 189 10.14 4.66 -10.08
C MET A 189 11.32 5.15 -9.22
N THR A 190 11.13 6.17 -8.39
CA THR A 190 12.14 6.67 -7.46
C THR A 190 11.88 6.27 -6.01
N PHE A 191 10.88 5.41 -5.77
CA PHE A 191 10.43 5.05 -4.43
C PHE A 191 11.04 3.73 -3.94
N GLU A 192 11.99 3.80 -2.98
CA GLU A 192 12.76 2.68 -2.44
C GLU A 192 12.57 2.50 -0.92
N PRO A 193 11.39 2.06 -0.46
CA PRO A 193 11.10 1.92 0.97
C PRO A 193 12.06 0.99 1.71
N ARG A 194 12.57 -0.07 1.07
CA ARG A 194 13.52 -1.01 1.68
C ARG A 194 14.75 -0.32 2.26
N SER A 195 15.16 0.83 1.68
CA SER A 195 16.30 1.60 2.14
C SER A 195 16.12 2.17 3.55
N PHE A 196 14.88 2.25 4.03
CA PHE A 196 14.53 2.82 5.34
C PHE A 196 14.26 1.76 6.42
N MET A 197 14.21 0.48 6.07
CA MET A 197 13.87 -0.60 7.01
C MET A 197 14.69 -0.57 8.31
N ARG A 198 15.99 -0.31 8.22
CA ARG A 198 16.89 -0.24 9.40
C ARG A 198 16.53 0.89 10.36
N LYS A 199 15.91 1.97 9.86
CA LYS A 199 15.58 3.18 10.64
C LYS A 199 14.27 3.04 11.42
N ILE A 200 13.48 1.99 11.17
CA ILE A 200 12.22 1.75 11.89
C ILE A 200 12.51 1.39 13.35
N SER A 201 13.54 0.57 13.59
CA SER A 201 13.97 0.25 14.96
C SER A 201 14.28 1.53 15.77
N PRO A 202 13.91 1.58 17.07
CA PRO A 202 13.46 0.47 17.94
C PRO A 202 11.95 0.19 17.90
N LYS A 203 11.18 0.79 16.98
CA LYS A 203 9.74 0.53 16.87
C LYS A 203 9.51 -0.89 16.35
N PRO A 204 8.65 -1.69 17.02
CA PRO A 204 8.28 -3.02 16.52
C PRO A 204 7.59 -2.95 15.16
N ILE A 205 7.95 -3.87 14.28
CA ILE A 205 7.33 -4.03 12.97
C ILE A 205 6.80 -5.45 12.77
N LEU A 206 5.55 -5.56 12.31
CA LEU A 206 5.01 -6.78 11.72
C LEU A 206 4.95 -6.60 10.20
N MET A 207 5.58 -7.53 9.48
CA MET A 207 5.41 -7.67 8.04
C MET A 207 4.61 -8.95 7.76
N VAL A 208 3.46 -8.83 7.12
CA VAL A 208 2.68 -9.95 6.60
C VAL A 208 2.92 -10.06 5.11
N VAL A 209 3.28 -11.23 4.61
CA VAL A 209 3.52 -11.50 3.19
C VAL A 209 2.66 -12.66 2.72
N ALA A 210 2.24 -12.63 1.46
CA ALA A 210 1.54 -13.75 0.83
C ALA A 210 2.55 -14.64 0.08
N GLU A 211 2.47 -15.96 0.28
CA GLU A 211 3.48 -16.91 -0.23
C GLU A 211 3.63 -16.89 -1.75
N ASN A 212 2.54 -16.61 -2.48
CA ASN A 212 2.50 -16.59 -3.94
C ASN A 212 2.35 -15.18 -4.51
N ASP A 213 2.73 -14.14 -3.74
CA ASP A 213 2.64 -12.74 -4.19
C ASP A 213 3.55 -12.47 -5.39
N ARG A 214 2.94 -12.15 -6.52
CA ARG A 214 3.61 -11.77 -7.77
C ARG A 214 3.48 -10.28 -8.07
N THR A 215 2.56 -9.59 -7.40
CA THR A 215 2.30 -8.17 -7.59
C THR A 215 3.38 -7.32 -6.94
N THR A 216 3.82 -7.67 -5.72
CA THR A 216 4.89 -6.96 -5.00
C THR A 216 6.10 -7.88 -4.69
N SER A 217 6.19 -9.02 -5.37
CA SER A 217 7.22 -10.08 -5.25
C SER A 217 7.57 -10.45 -3.80
N ILE A 218 7.20 -11.65 -3.40
CA ILE A 218 7.56 -12.16 -2.06
C ILE A 218 9.07 -12.15 -1.83
N GLU A 219 9.88 -12.45 -2.85
CA GLU A 219 11.34 -12.46 -2.76
C GLU A 219 11.86 -11.10 -2.34
N SER A 220 11.37 -10.02 -3.00
CA SER A 220 11.75 -8.64 -2.66
C SER A 220 11.30 -8.24 -1.25
N GLN A 221 10.11 -8.68 -0.83
CA GLN A 221 9.60 -8.42 0.52
C GLN A 221 10.45 -9.14 1.58
N LEU A 222 10.81 -10.41 1.36
CA LEU A 222 11.67 -11.16 2.28
C LEU A 222 13.09 -10.62 2.34
N GLU A 223 13.64 -10.17 1.21
CA GLU A 223 14.92 -9.46 1.18
C GLU A 223 14.85 -8.15 2.00
N ALA A 224 13.81 -7.35 1.78
CA ALA A 224 13.62 -6.11 2.54
C ALA A 224 13.47 -6.38 4.05
N TYR A 225 12.76 -7.44 4.45
CA TYR A 225 12.62 -7.83 5.86
C TYR A 225 13.97 -8.13 6.53
N GLN A 226 14.96 -8.64 5.78
CA GLN A 226 16.31 -8.89 6.32
C GLN A 226 17.02 -7.60 6.73
N PHE A 227 16.71 -6.47 6.10
CA PHE A 227 17.30 -5.17 6.48
C PHE A 227 16.67 -4.57 7.75
N ALA A 228 15.50 -5.03 8.17
CA ALA A 228 14.91 -4.55 9.41
C ALA A 228 15.72 -5.03 10.63
N HIS A 229 15.95 -4.13 11.60
CA HIS A 229 16.47 -4.48 12.91
C HIS A 229 15.34 -4.91 13.86
N GLU A 230 15.71 -5.63 14.92
CA GLU A 230 14.77 -5.97 16.00
C GLU A 230 14.20 -4.70 16.69
N PRO A 231 12.97 -4.75 17.23
CA PRO A 231 12.05 -5.91 17.21
C PRO A 231 11.26 -6.01 15.90
N LYS A 232 11.24 -7.20 15.29
CA LYS A 232 10.53 -7.45 14.03
C LYS A 232 9.85 -8.82 14.04
N LYS A 233 8.68 -8.90 13.41
CA LYS A 233 7.94 -10.14 13.19
C LYS A 233 7.60 -10.31 11.71
N LEU A 234 7.64 -11.55 11.24
CA LEU A 234 7.23 -11.95 9.89
C LEU A 234 6.09 -12.95 9.99
N LYS A 235 5.01 -12.71 9.25
CA LYS A 235 3.95 -13.70 9.01
C LYS A 235 3.88 -13.99 7.51
N ILE A 236 4.03 -15.26 7.13
CA ILE A 236 3.79 -15.74 5.78
C ILE A 236 2.39 -16.38 5.75
N VAL A 237 1.49 -15.85 4.91
CA VAL A 237 0.19 -16.46 4.64
C VAL A 237 0.37 -17.47 3.51
N LYS A 238 0.22 -18.74 3.86
CA LYS A 238 0.46 -19.87 2.95
C LYS A 238 -0.59 -19.94 1.84
N ASP A 239 -0.19 -20.42 0.68
CA ASP A 239 -1.08 -20.64 -0.48
C ASP A 239 -1.94 -19.43 -0.83
N ALA A 240 -1.42 -18.21 -0.64
CA ALA A 240 -2.10 -16.95 -0.93
C ALA A 240 -1.31 -16.10 -1.90
N GLY A 241 -1.98 -15.47 -2.86
CA GLY A 241 -1.47 -14.38 -3.69
C GLY A 241 -1.71 -13.00 -3.05
N HIS A 242 -1.27 -11.95 -3.75
CA HIS A 242 -1.31 -10.57 -3.28
C HIS A 242 -2.68 -10.12 -2.76
N PHE A 243 -3.75 -10.47 -3.48
CA PHE A 243 -5.10 -9.98 -3.21
C PHE A 243 -5.92 -10.91 -2.33
N GLU A 244 -5.52 -12.18 -2.18
CA GLU A 244 -6.30 -13.15 -1.40
C GLU A 244 -6.24 -12.89 0.12
N ILE A 245 -5.22 -12.18 0.60
CA ILE A 245 -5.07 -11.83 2.02
C ILE A 245 -6.04 -10.75 2.51
N TYR A 246 -6.88 -10.19 1.62
CA TYR A 246 -7.84 -9.13 1.97
C TYR A 246 -9.23 -9.66 2.34
N PHE A 247 -9.56 -10.90 1.98
CA PHE A 247 -10.88 -11.48 2.20
C PHE A 247 -10.84 -13.01 2.38
N GLY A 248 -11.97 -13.60 2.80
CA GLY A 248 -12.11 -15.06 3.00
C GLY A 248 -11.19 -15.63 4.09
N GLU A 249 -10.82 -16.90 3.94
CA GLU A 249 -10.02 -17.62 4.96
C GLU A 249 -8.62 -17.03 5.13
N LYS A 250 -8.02 -16.52 4.06
CA LYS A 250 -6.69 -15.92 4.11
C LYS A 250 -6.68 -14.59 4.86
N PHE A 251 -7.79 -13.84 4.79
CA PHE A 251 -7.99 -12.66 5.65
C PHE A 251 -8.02 -13.06 7.13
N GLU A 252 -8.71 -14.15 7.51
CA GLU A 252 -8.77 -14.59 8.90
C GLU A 252 -7.38 -14.96 9.45
N GLU A 253 -6.56 -15.64 8.66
CA GLU A 253 -5.19 -15.96 9.04
C GLU A 253 -4.32 -14.68 9.17
N ASN A 254 -4.49 -13.73 8.25
CA ASN A 254 -3.78 -12.47 8.22
C ASN A 254 -4.15 -11.59 9.42
N ILE A 255 -5.43 -11.33 9.63
CA ILE A 255 -5.90 -10.42 10.71
C ILE A 255 -5.58 -10.99 12.10
N LYS A 256 -5.63 -12.30 12.27
CA LYS A 256 -5.23 -12.95 13.52
C LYS A 256 -3.79 -12.61 13.91
N ALA A 257 -2.85 -12.72 12.95
CA ALA A 257 -1.44 -12.38 13.22
C ALA A 257 -1.24 -10.90 13.54
N GLN A 258 -2.05 -10.01 12.94
CA GLN A 258 -2.00 -8.59 13.22
C GLN A 258 -2.56 -8.26 14.61
N LEU A 259 -3.64 -8.91 15.02
CA LEU A 259 -4.19 -8.77 16.37
C LEU A 259 -3.22 -9.29 17.44
N GLU A 260 -2.63 -10.47 17.24
CA GLU A 260 -1.61 -11.01 18.14
C GLU A 260 -0.40 -10.06 18.28
N PHE A 261 0.00 -9.40 17.20
CA PHE A 261 1.07 -8.39 17.25
C PHE A 261 0.67 -7.16 18.07
N LEU A 262 -0.56 -6.69 17.95
CA LEU A 262 -1.06 -5.54 18.70
C LEU A 262 -1.23 -5.89 20.19
N ASP A 263 -1.67 -7.09 20.51
CA ASP A 263 -1.76 -7.59 21.89
C ASP A 263 -0.36 -7.63 22.55
N ASP A 264 0.64 -8.18 21.85
CA ASP A 264 2.03 -8.20 22.35
C ASP A 264 2.63 -6.79 22.51
N LEU A 265 2.13 -5.81 21.75
CA LEU A 265 2.65 -4.43 21.80
C LEU A 265 2.05 -3.62 22.95
N PHE A 266 0.79 -3.89 23.36
CA PHE A 266 0.05 -3.00 24.25
C PHE A 266 -0.48 -3.67 25.52
N ILE A 267 -0.42 -5.00 25.62
CA ILE A 267 -0.83 -5.78 26.79
C ILE A 267 0.39 -6.42 27.47
#